data_ef0ebacae8064d69df85bd77d2af7f6b
#
_entry.id   ef0ebacae8064d69df85bd77d2af7f6b
#
_cell.length_a   1.000
_cell.length_b   1.000
_cell.length_c   1.000
_cell.angle_alpha   90.00
_cell.angle_beta   90.00
_cell.angle_gamma   90.00
#
_symmetry.space_group_name_H-M   'P 1'
#
loop_
_entity.id
_entity.type
_entity.pdbx_description
1 polymer ?
#
loop_
_entity_poly.entity_id
_entity_poly.type
_entity_poly.pdbx_seq_one_letter_code
_entity_poly.pdbx_strand_id
1 'polypeptide(L)'
;MKKKIALLLVAAMTVASLAACGNKETETPATAEAQTEEAAPVEEEAASTEEEAPAEAAVEGTVSVFYYTYGDTYISSVRSALDSAFDAAGVAYQDYDSNNSQTTQTEQIDTAIAQGTSLLVVNQVDTGSDDTTKNIIEKATAAGIPVVFFNRSVSEDVVTAYDKAVFVGTDYEMAGHMQGEMIGQYLVENYDT
;
A
#
# COMPACT_ATOMS: atom_id res chain seq x y z
N MET A 1 -34.15 -15.13 45.67
CA MET A 1 -33.64 -14.62 46.97
C MET A 1 -32.41 -13.79 46.67
N LYS A 2 -32.55 -12.46 46.65
CA LYS A 2 -31.91 -11.51 47.60
C LYS A 2 -30.38 -11.50 47.45
N LYS A 3 -29.60 -10.40 47.20
CA LYS A 3 -29.71 -8.92 47.32
C LYS A 3 -28.49 -8.36 46.58
N LYS A 4 -28.55 -7.31 45.74
CA LYS A 4 -28.31 -5.87 45.98
C LYS A 4 -27.05 -5.53 46.80
N ILE A 5 -26.21 -4.63 46.23
CA ILE A 5 -25.67 -3.35 46.74
C ILE A 5 -24.45 -3.05 45.85
N ALA A 6 -24.40 -2.12 44.95
CA ALA A 6 -24.27 -0.66 44.93
C ALA A 6 -23.25 -0.10 45.94
N LEU A 7 -22.17 0.51 45.46
CA LEU A 7 -21.76 1.85 45.95
C LEU A 7 -20.71 2.52 45.03
N LEU A 8 -21.04 3.71 44.67
CA LEU A 8 -20.24 4.80 44.11
C LEU A 8 -19.00 5.13 44.97
N LEU A 9 -17.93 5.61 44.32
CA LEU A 9 -17.13 6.70 44.88
C LEU A 9 -16.50 7.53 43.75
N VAL A 10 -17.01 8.74 43.67
CA VAL A 10 -16.49 9.90 42.95
C VAL A 10 -15.41 10.54 43.84
N ALA A 11 -14.28 10.88 43.24
CA ALA A 11 -13.40 11.92 43.82
C ALA A 11 -12.73 12.67 42.68
N ALA A 12 -13.24 13.84 42.43
CA ALA A 12 -12.60 14.94 41.73
C ALA A 12 -11.55 15.58 42.65
N MET A 13 -10.38 15.93 42.08
CA MET A 13 -9.57 17.02 42.65
C MET A 13 -8.92 17.83 41.54
N THR A 14 -9.24 19.07 41.66
CA THR A 14 -8.95 20.26 40.88
C THR A 14 -7.57 20.85 41.19
N VAL A 15 -6.97 21.46 40.17
CA VAL A 15 -6.30 22.81 40.15
C VAL A 15 -5.04 23.02 40.98
N ALA A 16 -3.97 23.45 40.31
CA ALA A 16 -3.37 24.77 40.54
C ALA A 16 -2.26 25.09 39.54
N SER A 17 -2.51 26.13 38.79
CA SER A 17 -1.60 27.04 38.10
C SER A 17 -0.54 27.61 39.04
N LEU A 18 0.65 27.93 38.48
CA LEU A 18 1.34 29.18 38.79
C LEU A 18 2.42 29.50 37.78
N ALA A 19 2.26 30.66 37.19
CA ALA A 19 3.21 31.38 36.35
C ALA A 19 4.34 31.95 37.21
N ALA A 20 5.54 32.04 36.61
CA ALA A 20 6.50 33.05 37.02
C ALA A 20 7.37 33.46 35.85
N CYS A 21 7.26 34.72 35.51
CA CYS A 21 8.09 35.53 34.66
C CYS A 21 9.54 35.60 35.15
N GLY A 22 10.45 35.81 34.20
CA GLY A 22 11.82 36.23 34.47
C GLY A 22 12.55 36.63 33.19
N ASN A 23 12.56 37.91 32.94
CA ASN A 23 13.12 38.66 31.81
C ASN A 23 14.64 38.83 31.98
N LYS A 24 15.43 38.90 30.91
CA LYS A 24 16.39 39.93 30.46
C LYS A 24 17.54 39.39 29.65
N GLU A 25 17.60 39.88 28.51
CA GLU A 25 18.50 40.81 27.76
C GLU A 25 19.86 40.27 27.30
N THR A 26 19.99 40.37 26.00
CA THR A 26 20.97 41.09 25.15
C THR A 26 22.28 40.36 24.89
N GLU A 27 22.54 39.97 23.66
CA GLU A 27 23.48 40.56 22.70
C GLU A 27 23.53 39.80 21.36
N THR A 28 23.27 40.51 20.27
CA THR A 28 23.70 40.24 18.90
C THR A 28 25.02 41.04 18.73
N PRO A 29 25.91 40.81 17.74
CA PRO A 29 25.71 40.24 16.40
C PRO A 29 26.91 39.41 15.89
N ALA A 30 26.69 38.57 14.87
CA ALA A 30 27.69 38.39 13.80
C ALA A 30 27.00 37.84 12.54
N THR A 31 26.96 38.67 11.57
CA THR A 31 26.64 38.47 10.16
C THR A 31 27.50 37.34 9.58
N ALA A 32 26.85 36.33 9.00
CA ALA A 32 27.46 35.45 8.01
C ALA A 32 26.52 35.40 6.81
N GLU A 33 26.94 35.99 5.73
CA GLU A 33 26.32 35.98 4.44
C GLU A 33 26.22 34.55 3.92
N ALA A 34 25.02 34.06 3.74
CA ALA A 34 24.76 32.85 2.97
C ALA A 34 24.62 33.24 1.50
N GLN A 35 25.57 32.84 0.71
CA GLN A 35 25.50 32.90 -0.74
C GLN A 35 24.39 31.97 -1.20
N THR A 36 23.38 32.57 -1.81
CA THR A 36 22.32 31.88 -2.54
C THR A 36 22.91 31.42 -3.87
N GLU A 37 23.23 30.17 -4.01
CA GLU A 37 23.53 29.56 -5.29
C GLU A 37 22.22 29.20 -5.96
N GLU A 38 21.94 29.94 -7.01
CA GLU A 38 20.78 29.81 -7.90
C GLU A 38 20.94 28.53 -8.72
N ALA A 39 20.24 27.46 -8.30
CA ALA A 39 20.12 26.26 -9.12
C ALA A 39 19.09 26.52 -10.23
N ALA A 40 19.56 26.52 -11.47
CA ALA A 40 18.74 26.56 -12.66
C ALA A 40 17.81 25.34 -12.74
N PRO A 41 16.55 25.49 -13.21
CA PRO A 41 15.68 24.35 -13.42
C PRO A 41 16.15 23.59 -14.67
N VAL A 42 16.47 22.31 -14.47
CA VAL A 42 16.60 21.36 -15.57
C VAL A 42 15.18 21.00 -15.99
N GLU A 43 14.75 21.49 -17.14
CA GLU A 43 13.56 21.00 -17.85
C GLU A 43 13.88 19.59 -18.35
N GLU A 44 13.45 18.59 -17.62
CA GLU A 44 13.38 17.21 -18.09
C GLU A 44 12.07 17.09 -18.88
N GLU A 45 12.21 17.10 -20.20
CA GLU A 45 11.15 16.87 -21.18
C GLU A 45 10.74 15.38 -21.07
N ALA A 46 9.80 15.08 -20.17
CA ALA A 46 9.16 13.79 -20.12
C ALA A 46 8.26 13.66 -21.35
N ALA A 47 8.76 12.96 -22.36
CA ALA A 47 7.94 12.49 -23.47
C ALA A 47 6.87 11.55 -22.91
N SER A 48 5.68 12.08 -22.65
CA SER A 48 4.50 11.27 -22.42
C SER A 48 4.10 10.63 -23.74
N THR A 49 4.46 9.37 -23.91
CA THR A 49 3.79 8.53 -24.88
C THR A 49 2.39 8.33 -24.34
N GLU A 50 1.40 9.02 -24.87
CA GLU A 50 -0.01 8.70 -24.70
C GLU A 50 -0.21 7.32 -25.35
N GLU A 51 -0.09 6.28 -24.55
CA GLU A 51 -0.59 4.96 -24.88
C GLU A 51 -2.11 5.05 -24.71
N GLU A 52 -2.79 5.00 -25.85
CA GLU A 52 -4.26 5.00 -25.96
C GLU A 52 -4.80 3.91 -25.06
N ALA A 53 -5.44 4.28 -23.95
CA ALA A 53 -6.05 3.34 -23.02
C ALA A 53 -7.04 2.43 -23.76
N PRO A 54 -6.99 1.11 -23.57
CA PRO A 54 -7.97 0.21 -24.17
C PRO A 54 -9.36 0.63 -23.72
N ALA A 55 -10.31 0.66 -24.67
CA ALA A 55 -11.70 1.00 -24.45
C ALA A 55 -12.25 0.32 -23.20
N GLU A 56 -12.85 1.11 -22.33
CA GLU A 56 -13.49 0.75 -21.07
C GLU A 56 -14.41 -0.48 -21.26
N ALA A 57 -13.92 -1.65 -20.86
CA ALA A 57 -14.83 -2.73 -20.50
C ALA A 57 -15.38 -2.39 -19.11
N ALA A 58 -16.61 -1.88 -19.06
CA ALA A 58 -17.30 -1.65 -17.81
C ALA A 58 -17.29 -2.95 -17.00
N VAL A 59 -16.65 -2.95 -15.84
CA VAL A 59 -16.70 -4.07 -14.91
C VAL A 59 -18.09 -4.05 -14.29
N GLU A 60 -18.98 -4.93 -14.75
CA GLU A 60 -20.27 -5.13 -14.11
C GLU A 60 -20.06 -5.93 -12.81
N GLY A 61 -20.53 -5.38 -11.68
CA GLY A 61 -20.42 -6.00 -10.37
C GLY A 61 -19.46 -5.31 -9.44
N THR A 62 -19.15 -5.95 -8.32
CA THR A 62 -18.25 -5.41 -7.28
C THR A 62 -16.87 -6.01 -7.39
N VAL A 63 -15.84 -5.20 -7.39
CA VAL A 63 -14.44 -5.60 -7.28
C VAL A 63 -14.09 -5.79 -5.80
N SER A 64 -13.47 -6.91 -5.44
CA SER A 64 -12.98 -7.13 -4.07
C SER A 64 -11.46 -7.02 -4.04
N VAL A 65 -10.95 -6.08 -3.24
CA VAL A 65 -9.52 -5.79 -3.12
C VAL A 65 -9.01 -6.24 -1.76
N PHE A 66 -8.01 -7.11 -1.75
CA PHE A 66 -7.44 -7.68 -0.53
C PHE A 66 -6.01 -7.17 -0.35
N TYR A 67 -5.77 -6.48 0.75
CA TYR A 67 -4.45 -6.00 1.12
C TYR A 67 -3.86 -6.88 2.22
N TYR A 68 -2.56 -7.19 2.13
CA TYR A 68 -1.91 -7.96 3.18
C TYR A 68 -1.97 -7.24 4.54
N THR A 69 -1.91 -5.91 4.53
CA THR A 69 -2.17 -5.03 5.69
C THR A 69 -2.43 -3.59 5.26
N TYR A 70 -3.26 -2.88 6.01
CA TYR A 70 -3.42 -1.42 5.86
C TYR A 70 -2.31 -0.63 6.56
N GLY A 71 -1.57 -1.27 7.47
CA GLY A 71 -0.53 -0.62 8.27
C GLY A 71 0.75 -0.27 7.51
N ASP A 72 0.94 -0.78 6.30
CA ASP A 72 2.09 -0.48 5.45
C ASP A 72 1.89 0.87 4.73
N THR A 73 2.90 1.76 4.81
CA THR A 73 2.81 3.11 4.23
C THR A 73 2.70 3.09 2.70
N TYR A 74 3.45 2.21 2.02
CA TYR A 74 3.38 2.08 0.57
C TYR A 74 2.02 1.52 0.14
N ILE A 75 1.56 0.46 0.77
CA ILE A 75 0.25 -0.14 0.49
C ILE A 75 -0.89 0.84 0.77
N SER A 76 -0.77 1.68 1.79
CA SER A 76 -1.73 2.74 2.06
C SER A 76 -1.84 3.73 0.91
N SER A 77 -0.70 4.09 0.28
CA SER A 77 -0.67 4.94 -0.92
C SER A 77 -1.28 4.26 -2.14
N VAL A 78 -0.95 2.97 -2.35
CA VAL A 78 -1.52 2.16 -3.44
C VAL A 78 -3.03 2.05 -3.28
N ARG A 79 -3.53 1.78 -2.07
CA ARG A 79 -4.96 1.71 -1.77
C ARG A 79 -5.66 3.01 -2.13
N SER A 80 -5.15 4.15 -1.66
CA SER A 80 -5.75 5.46 -1.98
C SER A 80 -5.77 5.75 -3.49
N ALA A 81 -4.77 5.29 -4.23
CA ALA A 81 -4.73 5.45 -5.68
C ALA A 81 -5.74 4.54 -6.39
N LEU A 82 -5.88 3.28 -5.95
CA LEU A 82 -6.88 2.34 -6.47
C LEU A 82 -8.30 2.82 -6.18
N ASP A 83 -8.58 3.25 -4.93
CA ASP A 83 -9.88 3.80 -4.55
C ASP A 83 -10.25 4.98 -5.47
N SER A 84 -9.32 5.92 -5.67
CA SER A 84 -9.53 7.07 -6.55
C SER A 84 -9.78 6.66 -8.01
N ALA A 85 -9.09 5.63 -8.49
CA ALA A 85 -9.26 5.13 -9.86
C ALA A 85 -10.63 4.44 -10.03
N PHE A 86 -11.05 3.61 -9.08
CA PHE A 86 -12.37 2.96 -9.10
C PHE A 86 -13.50 3.99 -9.01
N ASP A 87 -13.37 4.99 -8.13
CA ASP A 87 -14.34 6.07 -8.01
C ASP A 87 -14.46 6.87 -9.31
N ALA A 88 -13.33 7.20 -9.94
CA ALA A 88 -13.31 7.92 -11.22
C ALA A 88 -13.93 7.11 -12.37
N ALA A 89 -13.74 5.79 -12.35
CA ALA A 89 -14.31 4.86 -13.34
C ALA A 89 -15.76 4.45 -13.02
N GLY A 90 -16.33 4.85 -11.87
CA GLY A 90 -17.67 4.45 -11.43
C GLY A 90 -17.78 2.95 -11.11
N VAL A 91 -16.67 2.29 -10.77
CA VAL A 91 -16.62 0.86 -10.45
C VAL A 91 -16.90 0.66 -8.97
N ALA A 92 -17.88 -0.19 -8.65
CA ALA A 92 -18.12 -0.57 -7.27
C ALA A 92 -17.02 -1.47 -6.73
N TYR A 93 -16.47 -1.16 -5.55
CA TYR A 93 -15.42 -1.97 -4.94
C TYR A 93 -15.61 -2.13 -3.44
N GLN A 94 -14.93 -3.13 -2.88
CA GLN A 94 -14.87 -3.42 -1.45
C GLN A 94 -13.45 -3.79 -1.07
N ASP A 95 -12.89 -3.07 -0.10
CA ASP A 95 -11.56 -3.28 0.44
C ASP A 95 -11.58 -4.20 1.67
N TYR A 96 -10.54 -5.03 1.77
CA TYR A 96 -10.33 -5.95 2.88
C TYR A 96 -8.91 -5.82 3.44
N ASP A 97 -8.80 -5.60 4.75
CA ASP A 97 -7.52 -5.68 5.48
C ASP A 97 -7.31 -7.11 5.99
N SER A 98 -6.31 -7.79 5.47
CA SER A 98 -5.97 -9.14 5.95
C SER A 98 -5.14 -9.14 7.24
N ASN A 99 -4.73 -7.95 7.70
CA ASN A 99 -3.99 -7.74 8.95
C ASN A 99 -2.81 -8.73 9.14
N ASN A 100 -2.03 -8.95 8.07
CA ASN A 100 -0.91 -9.90 8.03
C ASN A 100 -1.28 -11.35 8.33
N SER A 101 -2.55 -11.73 8.19
CA SER A 101 -3.02 -13.10 8.44
C SER A 101 -3.52 -13.77 7.16
N GLN A 102 -2.79 -14.77 6.68
CA GLN A 102 -3.21 -15.54 5.50
C GLN A 102 -4.55 -16.26 5.73
N THR A 103 -4.81 -16.74 6.94
CA THR A 103 -6.11 -17.35 7.28
C THR A 103 -7.23 -16.34 7.10
N THR A 104 -7.06 -15.12 7.64
CA THR A 104 -8.03 -14.02 7.49
C THR A 104 -8.27 -13.70 6.02
N GLN A 105 -7.19 -13.58 5.23
CA GLN A 105 -7.31 -13.30 3.79
C GLN A 105 -8.10 -14.38 3.06
N THR A 106 -7.82 -15.65 3.37
CA THR A 106 -8.53 -16.78 2.77
C THR A 106 -10.02 -16.75 3.08
N GLU A 107 -10.39 -16.46 4.32
CA GLU A 107 -11.79 -16.33 4.76
C GLU A 107 -12.51 -15.15 4.11
N GLN A 108 -11.78 -14.03 3.94
CA GLN A 108 -12.29 -12.85 3.25
C GLN A 108 -12.55 -13.13 1.76
N ILE A 109 -11.63 -13.84 1.09
CA ILE A 109 -11.79 -14.25 -0.32
C ILE A 109 -12.99 -15.19 -0.47
N ASP A 110 -13.14 -16.18 0.40
CA ASP A 110 -14.30 -17.08 0.40
C ASP A 110 -15.61 -16.31 0.56
N THR A 111 -15.61 -15.34 1.46
CA THR A 111 -16.77 -14.48 1.71
C THR A 111 -17.10 -13.62 0.49
N ALA A 112 -16.12 -12.99 -0.13
CA ALA A 112 -16.31 -12.16 -1.31
C ALA A 112 -16.85 -12.97 -2.50
N ILE A 113 -16.31 -14.17 -2.72
CA ILE A 113 -16.81 -15.09 -3.76
C ILE A 113 -18.26 -15.48 -3.47
N ALA A 114 -18.60 -15.81 -2.23
CA ALA A 114 -19.97 -16.14 -1.84
C ALA A 114 -20.95 -14.97 -1.98
N GLN A 115 -20.45 -13.74 -1.89
CA GLN A 115 -21.21 -12.50 -2.10
C GLN A 115 -21.35 -12.12 -3.59
N GLY A 116 -20.70 -12.85 -4.50
CA GLY A 116 -20.80 -12.62 -5.94
C GLY A 116 -19.88 -11.53 -6.46
N THR A 117 -18.65 -11.42 -5.90
CA THR A 117 -17.65 -10.52 -6.48
C THR A 117 -17.37 -10.85 -7.93
N SER A 118 -17.12 -9.84 -8.76
CA SER A 118 -16.82 -9.99 -10.18
C SER A 118 -15.33 -10.06 -10.51
N LEU A 119 -14.47 -9.61 -9.59
CA LEU A 119 -13.01 -9.59 -9.73
C LEU A 119 -12.36 -9.66 -8.34
N LEU A 120 -11.31 -10.47 -8.22
CA LEU A 120 -10.41 -10.46 -7.07
C LEU A 120 -9.15 -9.68 -7.41
N VAL A 121 -8.80 -8.69 -6.60
CA VAL A 121 -7.54 -7.93 -6.66
C VAL A 121 -6.76 -8.22 -5.38
N VAL A 122 -5.66 -8.95 -5.45
CA VAL A 122 -5.04 -9.59 -4.29
C VAL A 122 -3.59 -9.16 -4.09
N ASN A 123 -3.33 -8.46 -2.97
CA ASN A 123 -2.01 -8.31 -2.41
C ASN A 123 -1.82 -9.41 -1.36
N GLN A 124 -1.19 -10.51 -1.76
CA GLN A 124 -1.12 -11.76 -1.01
C GLN A 124 -0.35 -11.59 0.31
N VAL A 125 -0.83 -12.20 1.41
CA VAL A 125 -0.12 -12.17 2.71
C VAL A 125 1.07 -13.11 2.70
N ASP A 126 0.88 -14.39 2.38
CA ASP A 126 1.95 -15.38 2.35
C ASP A 126 2.48 -15.56 0.92
N THR A 127 3.74 -15.20 0.74
CA THR A 127 4.49 -15.36 -0.51
C THR A 127 5.64 -16.37 -0.38
N GLY A 128 5.70 -17.08 0.74
CA GLY A 128 6.76 -18.05 1.02
C GLY A 128 6.60 -19.38 0.27
N SER A 129 5.42 -19.65 -0.28
CA SER A 129 5.16 -20.82 -1.13
C SER A 129 4.08 -20.52 -2.16
N ASP A 130 4.05 -21.33 -3.22
CA ASP A 130 3.03 -21.24 -4.27
C ASP A 130 1.65 -21.72 -3.81
N ASP A 131 1.56 -22.40 -2.69
CA ASP A 131 0.31 -23.07 -2.26
C ASP A 131 -0.82 -22.05 -2.03
N THR A 132 -0.48 -20.89 -1.49
CA THR A 132 -1.45 -19.80 -1.30
C THR A 132 -1.98 -19.28 -2.64
N THR A 133 -1.09 -19.00 -3.58
CA THR A 133 -1.46 -18.53 -4.92
C THR A 133 -2.32 -19.56 -5.65
N LYS A 134 -1.93 -20.84 -5.59
CA LYS A 134 -2.70 -21.96 -6.17
C LYS A 134 -4.10 -22.04 -5.56
N ASN A 135 -4.23 -21.95 -4.24
CA ASN A 135 -5.51 -21.98 -3.56
C ASN A 135 -6.44 -20.84 -3.99
N ILE A 136 -5.90 -19.62 -4.14
CA ILE A 136 -6.66 -18.46 -4.63
C ILE A 136 -7.12 -18.68 -6.08
N ILE A 137 -6.22 -19.16 -6.95
CA ILE A 137 -6.53 -19.47 -8.36
C ILE A 137 -7.58 -20.58 -8.46
N GLU A 138 -7.48 -21.64 -7.66
CA GLU A 138 -8.48 -22.71 -7.64
C GLU A 138 -9.88 -22.18 -7.28
N LYS A 139 -9.97 -21.30 -6.27
CA LYS A 139 -11.23 -20.67 -5.87
C LYS A 139 -11.77 -19.75 -6.98
N ALA A 140 -10.92 -18.91 -7.57
CA ALA A 140 -11.29 -18.03 -8.68
C ALA A 140 -11.76 -18.83 -9.90
N THR A 141 -11.05 -19.90 -10.25
CA THR A 141 -11.40 -20.81 -11.35
C THR A 141 -12.75 -21.47 -11.11
N ALA A 142 -12.99 -22.00 -9.90
CA ALA A 142 -14.25 -22.62 -9.55
C ALA A 142 -15.44 -21.66 -9.62
N ALA A 143 -15.21 -20.39 -9.30
CA ALA A 143 -16.21 -19.32 -9.41
C ALA A 143 -16.31 -18.69 -10.82
N GLY A 144 -15.34 -18.97 -11.70
CA GLY A 144 -15.27 -18.43 -13.07
C GLY A 144 -14.90 -16.95 -13.13
N ILE A 145 -14.33 -16.38 -12.07
CA ILE A 145 -13.99 -14.96 -11.92
C ILE A 145 -12.49 -14.70 -12.14
N PRO A 146 -12.11 -13.55 -12.70
CA PRO A 146 -10.71 -13.16 -12.86
C PRO A 146 -10.04 -12.81 -11.54
N VAL A 147 -8.70 -12.89 -11.52
CA VAL A 147 -7.88 -12.47 -10.40
C VAL A 147 -6.67 -11.67 -10.86
N VAL A 148 -6.42 -10.55 -10.20
CA VAL A 148 -5.23 -9.73 -10.36
C VAL A 148 -4.42 -9.82 -9.08
N PHE A 149 -3.24 -10.41 -9.14
CA PHE A 149 -2.27 -10.30 -8.06
C PHE A 149 -1.46 -9.03 -8.23
N PHE A 150 -1.11 -8.35 -7.15
CA PHE A 150 -0.32 -7.13 -7.26
C PHE A 150 0.74 -6.97 -6.17
N ASN A 151 1.80 -6.20 -6.48
CA ASN A 151 2.90 -5.80 -5.62
C ASN A 151 3.77 -6.95 -5.12
N ARG A 152 3.25 -7.89 -4.34
CA ARG A 152 4.02 -9.00 -3.78
C ARG A 152 4.11 -10.14 -4.78
N SER A 153 5.34 -10.55 -5.09
CA SER A 153 5.61 -11.50 -6.17
C SER A 153 4.90 -12.83 -5.98
N VAL A 154 4.42 -13.36 -7.08
CA VAL A 154 3.86 -14.70 -7.24
C VAL A 154 4.56 -15.41 -8.39
N SER A 155 4.61 -16.73 -8.36
CA SER A 155 5.28 -17.49 -9.41
C SER A 155 4.53 -17.37 -10.74
N GLU A 156 5.24 -17.04 -11.81
CA GLU A 156 4.68 -16.88 -13.16
C GLU A 156 3.97 -18.16 -13.63
N ASP A 157 4.60 -19.31 -13.43
CA ASP A 157 4.03 -20.62 -13.81
C ASP A 157 2.67 -20.89 -13.13
N VAL A 158 2.48 -20.39 -11.91
CA VAL A 158 1.22 -20.56 -11.17
C VAL A 158 0.15 -19.61 -11.68
N VAL A 159 0.52 -18.35 -11.95
CA VAL A 159 -0.42 -17.35 -12.47
C VAL A 159 -0.88 -17.71 -13.87
N THR A 160 0.04 -18.11 -14.76
CA THR A 160 -0.25 -18.45 -16.17
C THR A 160 -1.05 -19.75 -16.33
N ALA A 161 -1.18 -20.53 -15.26
CA ALA A 161 -2.04 -21.71 -15.26
C ALA A 161 -3.55 -21.39 -15.35
N TYR A 162 -3.93 -20.13 -15.10
CA TYR A 162 -5.31 -19.65 -15.24
C TYR A 162 -5.34 -18.46 -16.21
N ASP A 163 -6.08 -18.60 -17.30
CA ASP A 163 -6.17 -17.62 -18.39
C ASP A 163 -6.81 -16.28 -17.99
N LYS A 164 -7.46 -16.22 -16.82
CA LYS A 164 -8.03 -15.02 -16.23
C LYS A 164 -7.22 -14.51 -15.02
N ALA A 165 -5.99 -14.97 -14.84
CA ALA A 165 -5.11 -14.48 -13.79
C ALA A 165 -3.98 -13.65 -14.38
N VAL A 166 -3.63 -12.54 -13.72
CA VAL A 166 -2.50 -11.69 -14.06
C VAL A 166 -1.77 -11.23 -12.82
N PHE A 167 -0.50 -10.88 -12.97
CA PHE A 167 0.29 -10.23 -11.95
C PHE A 167 0.72 -8.84 -12.40
N VAL A 168 0.57 -7.85 -11.49
CA VAL A 168 1.00 -6.47 -11.67
C VAL A 168 1.99 -6.11 -10.57
N GLY A 169 3.23 -5.88 -10.92
CA GLY A 169 4.27 -5.57 -9.95
C GLY A 169 5.53 -5.00 -10.60
N THR A 170 6.49 -4.64 -9.75
CA THR A 170 7.80 -4.15 -10.17
C THR A 170 8.67 -5.33 -10.58
N ASP A 171 9.47 -5.15 -11.63
CA ASP A 171 10.56 -6.04 -11.94
C ASP A 171 11.69 -5.85 -10.91
N TYR A 172 11.69 -6.72 -9.90
CA TYR A 172 12.63 -6.63 -8.78
C TYR A 172 14.06 -7.05 -9.17
N GLU A 173 14.24 -7.87 -10.20
CA GLU A 173 15.56 -8.24 -10.71
C GLU A 173 16.19 -7.03 -11.40
N MET A 174 15.47 -6.35 -12.27
CA MET A 174 15.92 -5.12 -12.90
C MET A 174 16.22 -4.05 -11.85
N ALA A 175 15.34 -3.85 -10.87
CA ALA A 175 15.56 -2.91 -9.78
C ALA A 175 16.84 -3.23 -8.99
N GLY A 176 17.10 -4.50 -8.70
CA GLY A 176 18.33 -4.96 -8.05
C GLY A 176 19.58 -4.71 -8.88
N HIS A 177 19.53 -4.98 -10.18
CA HIS A 177 20.62 -4.68 -11.11
C HIS A 177 20.93 -3.19 -11.17
N MET A 178 19.93 -2.34 -11.33
CA MET A 178 20.09 -0.89 -11.36
C MET A 178 20.73 -0.36 -10.06
N GLN A 179 20.28 -0.85 -8.90
CA GLN A 179 20.88 -0.48 -7.61
C GLN A 179 22.34 -0.91 -7.52
N GLY A 180 22.66 -2.13 -7.98
CA GLY A 180 24.02 -2.65 -8.03
C GLY A 180 24.94 -1.82 -8.92
N GLU A 181 24.48 -1.43 -10.10
CA GLU A 181 25.19 -0.55 -11.03
C GLU A 181 25.45 0.82 -10.43
N MET A 182 24.44 1.45 -9.83
CA MET A 182 24.58 2.77 -9.19
C MET A 182 25.59 2.74 -8.05
N ILE A 183 25.55 1.71 -7.19
CA ILE A 183 26.50 1.55 -6.08
C ILE A 183 27.90 1.28 -6.63
N GLY A 184 28.05 0.41 -7.63
CA GLY A 184 29.31 0.09 -8.29
C GLY A 184 29.95 1.34 -8.90
N GLN A 185 29.19 2.11 -9.64
CA GLN A 185 29.65 3.37 -10.22
C GLN A 185 30.09 4.36 -9.13
N TYR A 186 29.31 4.56 -8.09
CA TYR A 186 29.64 5.43 -6.98
C TYR A 186 30.96 5.01 -6.30
N LEU A 187 31.17 3.72 -6.09
CA LEU A 187 32.42 3.21 -5.48
C LEU A 187 33.62 3.45 -6.37
N VAL A 188 33.51 3.23 -7.68
CA VAL A 188 34.63 3.47 -8.63
C VAL A 188 34.98 4.96 -8.73
N GLU A 189 33.98 5.85 -8.68
CA GLU A 189 34.21 7.29 -8.78
C GLU A 189 34.79 7.92 -7.49
N ASN A 190 34.48 7.35 -6.32
CA ASN A 190 34.77 7.98 -5.04
C ASN A 190 35.85 7.25 -4.21
N TYR A 191 36.26 6.04 -4.60
CA TYR A 191 37.25 5.26 -3.88
C TYR A 191 38.25 4.66 -4.86
N ASP A 192 39.56 4.77 -4.54
CA ASP A 192 40.63 4.10 -5.27
C ASP A 192 40.51 2.58 -5.02
N THR A 193 40.04 1.82 -6.00
CA THR A 193 39.92 0.36 -5.98
C THR A 193 40.99 -0.31 -6.84
#